data_ba70cec632b3a09a741ef186356589d2
#
_entry.id   ba70cec632b3a09a741ef186356589d2
#
_cell.length_a   1.000
_cell.length_b   1.000
_cell.length_c   1.000
_cell.angle_alpha   90.00
_cell.angle_beta   90.00
_cell.angle_gamma   90.00
#
_symmetry.space_group_name_H-M   'P 1'
#
loop_
_entity.id
_entity.type
_entity.pdbx_description
1 polymer ?
#
loop_
_entity_poly.entity_id
_entity_poly.type
_entity_poly.pdbx_seq_one_letter_code
_entity_poly.pdbx_strand_id
1 'polypeptide(L)'
;KGGKLAVLAFNPSSERTKGSILGDKTRMEKLSVHPKAFIRPSPSAGSLGGVARKTRETIILCEAAGFDKIFVETVGVGQSETAVHSMVDFFLLIQLAGTGDELQGIKRGIMEMADGIVINKADGNNIEKAKLAASHFRNALHLFPTPDSGWTPKVFTYSGFYGLGIKEIWDMIDEYFVFVKKNGYFDYRRNEQAKYWMYETI
;
A
#
# COMPACT_ATOMS: atom_id res chain seq x y z
N LYS A 1 -19.69 -3.45 3.20
CA LYS A 1 -20.58 -2.79 4.18
C LYS A 1 -20.26 -1.31 4.26
N GLY A 2 -20.89 -0.47 3.43
CA GLY A 2 -21.34 0.89 3.68
C GLY A 2 -20.35 2.02 4.03
N GLY A 3 -19.07 1.81 4.20
CA GLY A 3 -18.10 2.81 4.62
C GLY A 3 -17.64 3.77 3.51
N LYS A 4 -16.96 4.86 3.89
CA LYS A 4 -16.33 5.82 2.97
C LYS A 4 -14.91 5.41 2.64
N LEU A 5 -14.50 5.53 1.37
CA LEU A 5 -13.17 5.19 0.87
C LEU A 5 -12.48 6.43 0.31
N ALA A 6 -11.24 6.68 0.75
CA ALA A 6 -10.36 7.63 0.08
C ALA A 6 -9.22 6.90 -0.64
N VAL A 7 -8.84 7.37 -1.82
CA VAL A 7 -7.66 6.93 -2.56
C VAL A 7 -6.77 8.14 -2.81
N LEU A 8 -5.56 8.09 -2.28
CA LEU A 8 -4.57 9.14 -2.38
C LEU A 8 -3.43 8.65 -3.27
N ALA A 9 -3.33 9.14 -4.49
CA ALA A 9 -2.19 8.81 -5.35
C ALA A 9 -0.93 9.52 -4.83
N PHE A 10 0.18 8.78 -4.78
CA PHE A 10 1.48 9.25 -4.34
C PHE A 10 2.51 9.05 -5.47
N ASN A 11 2.71 10.10 -6.27
CA ASN A 11 3.65 10.08 -7.38
C ASN A 11 4.59 11.30 -7.31
N PRO A 12 5.84 11.16 -6.83
CA PRO A 12 6.78 12.27 -6.71
C PRO A 12 7.40 12.72 -8.05
N SER A 13 7.26 11.95 -9.14
CA SER A 13 8.05 12.13 -10.37
C SER A 13 7.38 12.92 -11.49
N SER A 14 6.24 13.58 -11.28
CA SER A 14 5.47 14.22 -12.37
C SER A 14 5.80 15.70 -12.63
N GLU A 15 7.08 16.10 -12.57
CA GLU A 15 7.45 17.47 -12.96
C GLU A 15 7.23 17.78 -14.46
N ARG A 16 7.14 16.79 -15.32
CA ARG A 16 7.06 16.96 -16.79
C ARG A 16 5.66 16.79 -17.40
N THR A 17 4.71 16.23 -16.71
CA THR A 17 3.37 16.02 -17.27
C THR A 17 2.30 16.54 -16.33
N LYS A 18 1.74 17.70 -16.65
CA LYS A 18 0.47 18.21 -16.07
C LYS A 18 -0.71 17.22 -16.30
N GLY A 19 -0.42 16.00 -16.80
CA GLY A 19 -1.37 14.97 -17.20
C GLY A 19 -1.70 13.92 -16.14
N SER A 20 -1.00 13.88 -14.99
CA SER A 20 -1.26 12.82 -13.98
C SER A 20 -2.62 12.94 -13.31
N ILE A 21 -3.15 14.15 -13.16
CA ILE A 21 -4.44 14.42 -12.52
C ILE A 21 -5.62 13.73 -13.25
N LEU A 22 -5.58 13.70 -14.58
CA LEU A 22 -6.59 13.02 -15.39
C LEU A 22 -6.35 11.52 -15.45
N GLY A 23 -5.09 11.07 -15.54
CA GLY A 23 -4.71 9.66 -15.63
C GLY A 23 -5.14 8.81 -14.43
N ASP A 24 -5.07 9.35 -13.21
CA ASP A 24 -5.48 8.62 -12.00
C ASP A 24 -6.99 8.46 -11.91
N LYS A 25 -7.77 9.47 -12.30
CA LYS A 25 -9.24 9.39 -12.32
C LYS A 25 -9.76 8.51 -13.46
N THR A 26 -9.14 8.54 -14.64
CA THR A 26 -9.55 7.73 -15.79
C THR A 26 -9.30 6.24 -15.57
N ARG A 27 -8.27 5.85 -14.81
CA ARG A 27 -8.05 4.46 -14.41
C ARG A 27 -9.05 3.95 -13.37
N MET A 28 -9.73 4.84 -12.66
CA MET A 28 -10.69 4.54 -11.59
C MET A 28 -12.09 5.06 -11.89
N GLU A 29 -12.54 4.98 -13.16
CA GLU A 29 -13.82 5.58 -13.62
C GLU A 29 -15.01 5.24 -12.72
N LYS A 30 -15.21 3.94 -12.42
CA LYS A 30 -16.32 3.49 -11.57
C LYS A 30 -16.24 4.02 -10.14
N LEU A 31 -15.02 4.16 -9.61
CA LEU A 31 -14.80 4.65 -8.26
C LEU A 31 -14.93 6.17 -8.19
N SER A 32 -14.51 6.89 -9.24
CA SER A 32 -14.53 8.35 -9.30
C SER A 32 -15.92 8.96 -9.23
N VAL A 33 -16.95 8.22 -9.63
CA VAL A 33 -18.36 8.65 -9.58
C VAL A 33 -19.12 8.07 -8.38
N HIS A 34 -18.46 7.27 -7.55
CA HIS A 34 -19.12 6.63 -6.41
C HIS A 34 -19.32 7.63 -5.26
N PRO A 35 -20.54 7.82 -4.72
CA PRO A 35 -20.85 8.88 -3.74
C PRO A 35 -20.12 8.75 -2.41
N LYS A 36 -19.58 7.58 -2.09
CA LYS A 36 -18.81 7.32 -0.86
C LYS A 36 -17.31 7.21 -1.12
N ALA A 37 -16.82 7.55 -2.31
CA ALA A 37 -15.43 7.52 -2.66
C ALA A 37 -14.87 8.93 -2.89
N PHE A 38 -13.62 9.14 -2.45
CA PHE A 38 -12.85 10.34 -2.71
C PHE A 38 -11.53 9.93 -3.35
N ILE A 39 -11.21 10.47 -4.51
CA ILE A 39 -9.94 10.23 -5.19
C ILE A 39 -9.19 11.55 -5.28
N ARG A 40 -8.00 11.60 -4.66
CA ARG A 40 -7.09 12.72 -4.74
C ARG A 40 -5.90 12.33 -5.61
N PRO A 41 -5.70 12.98 -6.75
CA PRO A 41 -4.49 12.84 -7.54
C PRO A 41 -3.25 13.26 -6.73
N SER A 42 -2.08 12.75 -7.10
CA SER A 42 -0.82 13.20 -6.52
C SER A 42 -0.66 14.70 -6.68
N PRO A 43 -0.23 15.42 -5.64
CA PRO A 43 0.09 16.84 -5.79
C PRO A 43 1.18 16.99 -6.85
N SER A 44 0.89 17.79 -7.88
CA SER A 44 1.84 18.12 -8.93
C SER A 44 2.95 19.00 -8.37
N ALA A 45 4.19 18.75 -8.79
CA ALA A 45 5.40 19.51 -8.46
C ALA A 45 5.75 19.57 -6.96
N GLY A 46 6.76 18.82 -6.58
CA GLY A 46 7.34 18.88 -5.24
C GLY A 46 8.41 17.83 -5.05
N SER A 47 9.35 18.12 -4.15
CA SER A 47 10.28 17.12 -3.64
C SER A 47 9.49 15.94 -3.03
N LEU A 48 10.09 14.77 -2.93
CA LEU A 48 9.51 13.60 -2.27
C LEU A 48 8.95 13.96 -0.87
N GLY A 49 9.68 14.73 -0.08
CA GLY A 49 9.25 15.20 1.25
C GLY A 49 8.01 16.10 1.19
N GLY A 50 7.94 17.01 0.22
CA GLY A 50 6.76 17.88 0.05
C GLY A 50 5.49 17.12 -0.33
N VAL A 51 5.60 16.10 -1.19
CA VAL A 51 4.47 15.21 -1.54
C VAL A 51 4.07 14.37 -0.34
N ALA A 52 5.03 13.84 0.40
CA ALA A 52 4.79 13.03 1.60
C ALA A 52 4.04 13.83 2.68
N ARG A 53 4.48 15.04 2.98
CA ARG A 53 3.81 15.92 3.94
C ARG A 53 2.36 16.20 3.56
N LYS A 54 2.11 16.63 2.31
CA LYS A 54 0.75 16.90 1.82
C LYS A 54 -0.14 15.67 1.86
N THR A 55 0.42 14.48 1.60
CA THR A 55 -0.33 13.23 1.69
C THR A 55 -0.67 12.90 3.13
N ARG A 56 0.27 13.06 4.07
CA ARG A 56 0.04 12.87 5.50
C ARG A 56 -1.05 13.81 6.04
N GLU A 57 -0.99 15.10 5.69
CA GLU A 57 -2.01 16.08 6.04
C GLU A 57 -3.39 15.68 5.48
N THR A 58 -3.43 15.15 4.24
CA THR A 58 -4.68 14.69 3.62
C THR A 58 -5.24 13.44 4.31
N ILE A 59 -4.39 12.50 4.78
CA ILE A 59 -4.84 11.35 5.57
C ILE A 59 -5.59 11.84 6.83
N ILE A 60 -5.02 12.77 7.57
CA ILE A 60 -5.65 13.34 8.79
C ILE A 60 -7.00 13.98 8.46
N LEU A 61 -7.09 14.75 7.37
CA LEU A 61 -8.36 15.37 6.93
C LEU A 61 -9.39 14.30 6.53
N CYS A 62 -8.99 13.23 5.86
CA CYS A 62 -9.88 12.12 5.50
C CYS A 62 -10.40 11.40 6.76
N GLU A 63 -9.53 11.13 7.74
CA GLU A 63 -9.95 10.54 9.02
C GLU A 63 -10.97 11.44 9.74
N ALA A 64 -10.68 12.74 9.84
CA ALA A 64 -11.61 13.72 10.44
C ALA A 64 -12.95 13.83 9.69
N ALA A 65 -12.96 13.62 8.36
CA ALA A 65 -14.18 13.59 7.54
C ALA A 65 -14.91 12.24 7.58
N GLY A 66 -14.45 11.28 8.39
CA GLY A 66 -15.09 9.99 8.62
C GLY A 66 -14.90 9.00 7.46
N PHE A 67 -13.75 9.03 6.79
CA PHE A 67 -13.37 7.97 5.86
C PHE A 67 -12.83 6.77 6.64
N ASP A 68 -13.44 5.59 6.45
CA ASP A 68 -13.08 4.37 7.17
C ASP A 68 -11.83 3.69 6.60
N LYS A 69 -11.57 3.92 5.33
CA LYS A 69 -10.46 3.32 4.60
C LYS A 69 -9.79 4.37 3.74
N ILE A 70 -8.47 4.46 3.87
CA ILE A 70 -7.67 5.42 3.13
C ILE A 70 -6.54 4.63 2.45
N PHE A 71 -6.59 4.53 1.12
CA PHE A 71 -5.52 3.92 0.34
C PHE A 71 -4.54 5.00 -0.11
N VAL A 72 -3.26 4.73 0.10
CA VAL A 72 -2.17 5.52 -0.47
C VAL A 72 -1.52 4.65 -1.55
N GLU A 73 -1.76 5.00 -2.81
CA GLU A 73 -1.22 4.28 -3.97
C GLU A 73 0.11 4.85 -4.41
N THR A 74 1.15 4.01 -4.48
CA THR A 74 2.47 4.36 -5.03
C THR A 74 2.69 3.70 -6.39
N VAL A 75 3.54 4.31 -7.22
CA VAL A 75 3.90 3.77 -8.54
C VAL A 75 5.15 2.88 -8.52
N GLY A 76 5.71 2.59 -7.35
CA GLY A 76 6.86 1.69 -7.21
C GLY A 76 8.19 2.25 -7.68
N VAL A 77 8.36 3.58 -7.76
CA VAL A 77 9.60 4.25 -8.18
C VAL A 77 10.03 5.32 -7.17
N GLY A 78 11.35 5.43 -6.94
CA GLY A 78 11.95 6.61 -6.33
C GLY A 78 11.84 6.74 -4.81
N GLN A 79 11.88 5.64 -4.05
CA GLN A 79 11.83 5.61 -2.57
C GLN A 79 10.50 6.13 -1.95
N SER A 80 9.46 6.24 -2.77
CA SER A 80 8.12 6.60 -2.32
C SER A 80 7.56 5.60 -1.29
N GLU A 81 7.99 4.35 -1.35
CA GLU A 81 7.56 3.25 -0.49
C GLU A 81 7.91 3.52 0.97
N THR A 82 9.13 3.98 1.25
CA THR A 82 9.57 4.30 2.62
C THR A 82 8.77 5.45 3.22
N ALA A 83 8.55 6.51 2.41
CA ALA A 83 7.75 7.64 2.85
C ALA A 83 6.29 7.23 3.13
N VAL A 84 5.71 6.37 2.29
CA VAL A 84 4.34 5.88 2.50
C VAL A 84 4.26 4.95 3.71
N HIS A 85 5.24 4.06 3.91
CA HIS A 85 5.29 3.20 5.09
C HIS A 85 5.24 3.99 6.40
N SER A 86 5.89 5.18 6.46
CA SER A 86 5.90 6.04 7.66
C SER A 86 4.55 6.70 7.97
N MET A 87 3.52 6.56 7.13
CA MET A 87 2.23 7.22 7.32
C MET A 87 1.01 6.31 7.22
N VAL A 88 1.21 5.01 6.96
CA VAL A 88 0.11 4.03 6.83
C VAL A 88 0.11 3.02 7.97
N ASP A 89 -1.05 2.48 8.28
CA ASP A 89 -1.23 1.47 9.33
C ASP A 89 -0.94 0.05 8.84
N PHE A 90 -1.07 -0.21 7.53
CA PHE A 90 -0.80 -1.48 6.87
C PHE A 90 -0.10 -1.23 5.55
N PHE A 91 1.00 -1.91 5.29
CA PHE A 91 1.76 -1.80 4.05
C PHE A 91 1.60 -3.06 3.21
N LEU A 92 0.82 -2.96 2.12
CA LEU A 92 0.60 -4.04 1.16
C LEU A 92 1.57 -3.95 -0.01
N LEU A 93 2.46 -4.92 -0.15
CA LEU A 93 3.34 -5.04 -1.30
C LEU A 93 2.64 -5.83 -2.42
N ILE A 94 2.39 -5.17 -3.55
CA ILE A 94 1.77 -5.79 -4.73
C ILE A 94 2.85 -6.09 -5.76
N GLN A 95 2.96 -7.36 -6.16
CA GLN A 95 3.91 -7.85 -7.15
C GLN A 95 3.21 -8.49 -8.35
N LEU A 96 3.93 -8.63 -9.43
CA LEU A 96 3.46 -9.32 -10.64
C LEU A 96 4.20 -10.65 -10.79
N ALA A 97 3.49 -11.69 -11.22
CA ALA A 97 4.11 -12.95 -11.59
C ALA A 97 4.66 -12.90 -13.02
N GLY A 98 5.75 -13.62 -13.27
CA GLY A 98 6.26 -13.87 -14.62
C GLY A 98 7.21 -12.82 -15.18
N THR A 99 7.78 -11.95 -14.36
CA THR A 99 8.82 -10.98 -14.75
C THR A 99 10.23 -11.58 -14.81
N GLY A 100 10.38 -12.86 -14.46
CA GLY A 100 11.60 -13.67 -14.63
C GLY A 100 12.59 -13.62 -13.46
N ASP A 101 12.65 -12.53 -12.73
CA ASP A 101 13.54 -12.37 -11.57
C ASP A 101 12.87 -11.54 -10.46
N GLU A 102 11.78 -12.12 -9.96
CA GLU A 102 10.82 -11.43 -9.09
C GLU A 102 11.44 -10.98 -7.76
N LEU A 103 12.46 -11.70 -7.27
CA LEU A 103 13.15 -11.35 -6.03
C LEU A 103 14.34 -10.41 -6.23
N GLN A 104 15.05 -10.49 -7.38
CA GLN A 104 16.23 -9.65 -7.62
C GLN A 104 15.88 -8.18 -7.89
N GLY A 105 14.71 -7.93 -8.49
CA GLY A 105 14.23 -6.57 -8.76
C GLY A 105 13.69 -5.85 -7.52
N ILE A 106 13.45 -6.55 -6.41
CA ILE A 106 12.86 -5.99 -5.20
C ILE A 106 13.96 -5.66 -4.20
N LYS A 107 14.02 -4.40 -3.81
CA LYS A 107 14.91 -3.99 -2.73
C LYS A 107 14.52 -4.72 -1.43
N ARG A 108 15.47 -5.39 -0.81
CA ARG A 108 15.28 -6.15 0.45
C ARG A 108 14.49 -5.33 1.49
N GLY A 109 14.80 -4.04 1.63
CA GLY A 109 14.13 -3.17 2.60
C GLY A 109 12.62 -2.97 2.36
N ILE A 110 12.14 -3.07 1.11
CA ILE A 110 10.69 -2.99 0.82
C ILE A 110 9.98 -4.26 1.31
N MET A 111 10.60 -5.42 1.17
CA MET A 111 10.03 -6.67 1.70
C MET A 111 9.98 -6.68 3.23
N GLU A 112 11.01 -6.12 3.88
CA GLU A 112 11.04 -6.00 5.35
C GLU A 112 9.94 -5.08 5.90
N MET A 113 9.51 -4.08 5.12
CA MET A 113 8.43 -3.17 5.50
C MET A 113 7.02 -3.74 5.27
N ALA A 114 6.89 -4.83 4.49
CA ALA A 114 5.58 -5.34 4.09
C ALA A 114 4.87 -6.06 5.23
N ASP A 115 3.65 -5.62 5.55
CA ASP A 115 2.73 -6.33 6.45
C ASP A 115 1.96 -7.45 5.73
N GLY A 116 1.90 -7.40 4.40
CA GLY A 116 1.37 -8.44 3.52
C GLY A 116 1.92 -8.32 2.10
N ILE A 117 2.04 -9.44 1.40
CA ILE A 117 2.52 -9.51 0.02
C ILE A 117 1.47 -10.18 -0.84
N VAL A 118 1.17 -9.62 -2.00
CA VAL A 118 0.21 -10.21 -2.94
C VAL A 118 0.75 -10.23 -4.36
N ILE A 119 0.56 -11.36 -5.04
CA ILE A 119 1.01 -11.57 -6.41
C ILE A 119 -0.20 -11.44 -7.33
N ASN A 120 -0.22 -10.37 -8.12
CA ASN A 120 -1.29 -10.08 -9.07
C ASN A 120 -1.16 -10.87 -10.38
N LYS A 121 -2.21 -10.83 -11.19
CA LYS A 121 -2.36 -11.55 -12.46
C LYS A 121 -2.28 -13.07 -12.30
N ALA A 122 -2.79 -13.59 -11.19
CA ALA A 122 -2.90 -15.03 -10.95
C ALA A 122 -4.13 -15.62 -11.68
N ASP A 123 -4.12 -15.49 -13.00
CA ASP A 123 -5.21 -15.98 -13.88
C ASP A 123 -4.66 -16.55 -15.19
N GLY A 124 -5.52 -17.26 -15.93
CA GLY A 124 -5.17 -17.87 -17.21
C GLY A 124 -3.90 -18.72 -17.12
N ASN A 125 -3.00 -18.52 -18.09
CA ASN A 125 -1.72 -19.24 -18.18
C ASN A 125 -0.68 -18.78 -17.14
N ASN A 126 -1.01 -17.81 -16.30
CA ASN A 126 -0.09 -17.24 -15.33
C ASN A 126 -0.25 -17.77 -13.91
N ILE A 127 -1.26 -18.62 -13.67
CA ILE A 127 -1.60 -19.14 -12.33
C ILE A 127 -0.39 -19.85 -11.69
N GLU A 128 0.26 -20.77 -12.41
CA GLU A 128 1.38 -21.54 -11.86
C GLU A 128 2.61 -20.66 -11.59
N LYS A 129 2.86 -19.67 -12.45
CA LYS A 129 3.92 -18.68 -12.22
C LYS A 129 3.63 -17.84 -10.98
N ALA A 130 2.38 -17.43 -10.78
CA ALA A 130 1.99 -16.67 -9.60
C ALA A 130 2.14 -17.49 -8.31
N LYS A 131 1.78 -18.77 -8.32
CA LYS A 131 2.00 -19.68 -7.18
C LYS A 131 3.47 -19.87 -6.86
N LEU A 132 4.31 -20.04 -7.90
CA LEU A 132 5.76 -20.19 -7.74
C LEU A 132 6.35 -18.90 -7.12
N ALA A 133 6.00 -17.72 -7.66
CA ALA A 133 6.40 -16.45 -7.10
C ALA A 133 5.99 -16.31 -5.63
N ALA A 134 4.74 -16.63 -5.30
CA ALA A 134 4.28 -16.58 -3.91
C ALA A 134 5.07 -17.53 -3.00
N SER A 135 5.50 -18.69 -3.49
CA SER A 135 6.37 -19.61 -2.74
C SER A 135 7.75 -19.00 -2.48
N HIS A 136 8.35 -18.36 -3.50
CA HIS A 136 9.63 -17.68 -3.36
C HIS A 136 9.56 -16.55 -2.31
N PHE A 137 8.49 -15.74 -2.33
CA PHE A 137 8.29 -14.68 -1.33
C PHE A 137 8.11 -15.25 0.08
N ARG A 138 7.35 -16.34 0.26
CA ARG A 138 7.21 -17.01 1.57
C ARG A 138 8.57 -17.47 2.10
N ASN A 139 9.35 -18.13 1.25
CA ASN A 139 10.68 -18.60 1.64
C ASN A 139 11.61 -17.43 1.99
N ALA A 140 11.57 -16.33 1.24
CA ALA A 140 12.36 -15.15 1.53
C ALA A 140 11.97 -14.49 2.86
N LEU A 141 10.68 -14.43 3.19
CA LEU A 141 10.20 -13.87 4.46
C LEU A 141 10.73 -14.61 5.69
N HIS A 142 10.99 -15.92 5.59
CA HIS A 142 11.60 -16.69 6.69
C HIS A 142 13.07 -16.30 6.98
N LEU A 143 13.73 -15.57 6.08
CA LEU A 143 15.10 -15.10 6.27
C LEU A 143 15.17 -13.74 6.99
N PHE A 144 14.04 -13.08 7.19
CA PHE A 144 13.96 -11.80 7.88
C PHE A 144 13.72 -11.99 9.38
N PRO A 145 14.18 -11.05 10.21
CA PRO A 145 13.84 -11.05 11.63
C PRO A 145 12.33 -10.86 11.81
N THR A 146 11.82 -11.31 12.94
CA THR A 146 10.42 -11.06 13.31
C THR A 146 10.17 -9.55 13.34
N PRO A 147 9.13 -9.05 12.66
CA PRO A 147 8.79 -7.64 12.72
C PRO A 147 8.44 -7.17 14.13
N ASP A 148 8.67 -5.89 14.43
CA ASP A 148 8.37 -5.29 15.74
C ASP A 148 6.90 -5.43 16.15
N SER A 149 6.01 -5.53 15.16
CA SER A 149 4.58 -5.81 15.38
C SER A 149 4.32 -7.20 15.97
N GLY A 150 5.26 -8.14 15.84
CA GLY A 150 5.05 -9.57 16.09
C GLY A 150 4.17 -10.26 15.03
N TRP A 151 3.70 -9.53 14.01
CA TRP A 151 2.91 -10.07 12.91
C TRP A 151 3.82 -10.73 11.87
N THR A 152 3.49 -11.95 11.46
CA THR A 152 4.18 -12.60 10.34
C THR A 152 3.46 -12.26 9.03
N PRO A 153 4.12 -11.55 8.08
CA PRO A 153 3.50 -11.19 6.80
C PRO A 153 3.02 -12.42 6.03
N LYS A 154 1.81 -12.35 5.49
CA LYS A 154 1.23 -13.44 4.67
C LYS A 154 1.39 -13.13 3.19
N VAL A 155 1.47 -14.19 2.37
CA VAL A 155 1.62 -14.08 0.91
C VAL A 155 0.45 -14.78 0.22
N PHE A 156 -0.29 -14.02 -0.61
CA PHE A 156 -1.41 -14.52 -1.39
C PHE A 156 -1.22 -14.25 -2.89
N THR A 157 -1.95 -15.00 -3.70
CA THR A 157 -2.10 -14.73 -5.14
C THR A 157 -3.49 -14.19 -5.39
N TYR A 158 -3.64 -13.27 -6.35
CA TYR A 158 -4.93 -12.73 -6.72
C TYR A 158 -5.00 -12.32 -8.18
N SER A 159 -6.20 -12.17 -8.73
CA SER A 159 -6.44 -11.57 -10.02
C SER A 159 -7.29 -10.31 -9.86
N GLY A 160 -6.67 -9.16 -10.05
CA GLY A 160 -7.38 -7.89 -10.04
C GLY A 160 -8.39 -7.78 -11.18
N PHE A 161 -8.17 -8.49 -12.31
CA PHE A 161 -9.05 -8.47 -13.47
C PHE A 161 -10.36 -9.26 -13.23
N TYR A 162 -10.25 -10.46 -12.64
CA TYR A 162 -11.41 -11.33 -12.36
C TYR A 162 -11.96 -11.16 -10.94
N GLY A 163 -11.32 -10.38 -10.08
CA GLY A 163 -11.71 -10.21 -8.68
C GLY A 163 -11.46 -11.44 -7.80
N LEU A 164 -10.65 -12.40 -8.26
CA LEU A 164 -10.32 -13.61 -7.51
C LEU A 164 -9.26 -13.33 -6.45
N GLY A 165 -9.40 -13.87 -5.25
CA GLY A 165 -8.44 -13.71 -4.16
C GLY A 165 -8.55 -12.37 -3.40
N ILE A 166 -9.45 -11.47 -3.79
CA ILE A 166 -9.64 -10.16 -3.13
C ILE A 166 -10.15 -10.32 -1.69
N LYS A 167 -11.05 -11.30 -1.48
CA LYS A 167 -11.60 -11.54 -0.14
C LYS A 167 -10.52 -12.00 0.84
N GLU A 168 -9.65 -12.88 0.41
CA GLU A 168 -8.55 -13.41 1.21
C GLU A 168 -7.56 -12.32 1.61
N ILE A 169 -7.33 -11.33 0.73
CA ILE A 169 -6.53 -10.15 1.04
C ILE A 169 -7.20 -9.31 2.13
N TRP A 170 -8.52 -9.09 2.03
CA TRP A 170 -9.26 -8.36 3.05
C TRP A 170 -9.29 -9.09 4.39
N ASP A 171 -9.51 -10.40 4.37
CA ASP A 171 -9.48 -11.22 5.59
C ASP A 171 -8.11 -11.13 6.28
N MET A 172 -7.00 -11.14 5.52
CA MET A 172 -5.65 -10.93 6.05
C MET A 172 -5.49 -9.54 6.69
N ILE A 173 -5.98 -8.49 6.04
CA ILE A 173 -5.90 -7.12 6.57
C ILE A 173 -6.70 -7.00 7.87
N ASP A 174 -7.90 -7.56 7.91
CA ASP A 174 -8.75 -7.56 9.10
C ASP A 174 -8.08 -8.35 10.25
N GLU A 175 -7.49 -9.52 9.98
CA GLU A 175 -6.71 -10.29 10.96
C GLU A 175 -5.51 -9.50 11.51
N TYR A 176 -4.77 -8.81 10.64
CA TYR A 176 -3.67 -7.95 11.05
C TYR A 176 -4.15 -6.88 12.05
N PHE A 177 -5.22 -6.15 11.72
CA PHE A 177 -5.73 -5.11 12.60
C PHE A 177 -6.23 -5.65 13.95
N VAL A 178 -6.86 -6.82 13.96
CA VAL A 178 -7.24 -7.50 15.20
C VAL A 178 -5.99 -7.81 16.04
N PHE A 179 -4.94 -8.35 15.41
CA PHE A 179 -3.70 -8.73 16.06
C PHE A 179 -2.96 -7.54 16.67
N VAL A 180 -2.71 -6.48 15.86
CA VAL A 180 -1.91 -5.31 16.30
C VAL A 180 -2.66 -4.42 17.30
N LYS A 181 -3.99 -4.42 17.26
CA LYS A 181 -4.79 -3.73 18.31
C LYS A 181 -4.76 -4.50 19.62
N LYS A 182 -4.81 -5.83 19.59
CA LYS A 182 -4.77 -6.66 20.78
C LYS A 182 -3.45 -6.57 21.53
N ASN A 183 -2.31 -6.47 20.82
CA ASN A 183 -0.99 -6.37 21.43
C ASN A 183 -0.50 -4.93 21.68
N GLY A 184 -1.31 -3.91 21.35
CA GLY A 184 -1.00 -2.49 21.54
C GLY A 184 -0.06 -1.88 20.48
N TYR A 185 0.40 -2.66 19.51
CA TYR A 185 1.31 -2.17 18.47
C TYR A 185 0.68 -1.10 17.58
N PHE A 186 -0.63 -1.17 17.33
CA PHE A 186 -1.35 -0.16 16.54
C PHE A 186 -1.18 1.25 17.11
N ASP A 187 -1.40 1.43 18.40
CA ASP A 187 -1.27 2.73 19.07
C ASP A 187 0.19 3.15 19.19
N TYR A 188 1.09 2.21 19.46
CA TYR A 188 2.53 2.45 19.47
C TYR A 188 3.01 2.96 18.11
N ARG A 189 2.67 2.29 17.01
CA ARG A 189 3.06 2.69 15.64
C ARG A 189 2.55 4.09 15.30
N ARG A 190 1.29 4.40 15.60
CA ARG A 190 0.72 5.72 15.34
C ARG A 190 1.39 6.83 16.14
N ASN A 191 1.77 6.57 17.39
CA ASN A 191 2.54 7.50 18.20
C ASN A 191 3.94 7.76 17.62
N GLU A 192 4.64 6.70 17.19
CA GLU A 192 5.95 6.86 16.55
C GLU A 192 5.86 7.60 15.22
N GLN A 193 4.83 7.33 14.40
CA GLN A 193 4.56 8.10 13.20
C GLN A 193 4.29 9.58 13.51
N ALA A 194 3.52 9.89 14.55
CA ALA A 194 3.24 11.27 14.94
C ALA A 194 4.52 12.01 15.36
N LYS A 195 5.40 11.36 16.14
CA LYS A 195 6.71 11.91 16.52
C LYS A 195 7.60 12.15 15.28
N TYR A 196 7.73 11.15 14.41
CA TYR A 196 8.51 11.26 13.19
C TYR A 196 8.09 12.49 12.36
N TRP A 197 6.79 12.63 12.09
CA TRP A 197 6.26 13.73 11.30
C TRP A 197 6.33 15.09 12.01
N MET A 198 6.33 15.11 13.32
CA MET A 198 6.59 16.33 14.10
C MET A 198 8.02 16.82 13.86
N TYR A 199 9.01 15.93 13.91
CA TYR A 199 10.42 16.30 13.67
C TYR A 199 10.70 16.67 12.21
N GLU A 200 10.05 16.01 11.25
CA GLU A 200 10.18 16.35 9.82
C GLU A 200 9.58 17.73 9.46
N THR A 201 8.83 18.34 10.37
CA THR A 201 8.13 19.61 10.14
C THR A 201 8.88 20.81 10.74
N ILE A 202 9.84 20.56 11.63
CA ILE A 202 10.69 21.56 12.29
C ILE A 202 11.92 21.84 11.41
#